data_2887f3d716207aef9a3140fcedaaa795
#
_entry.id   2887f3d716207aef9a3140fcedaaa795
#
_cell.length_a   1.000
_cell.length_b   1.000
_cell.length_c   1.000
_cell.angle_alpha   90.00
_cell.angle_beta   90.00
_cell.angle_gamma   90.00
#
_symmetry.space_group_name_H-M   'P 1'
#
loop_
_entity.id
_entity.type
_entity.pdbx_description
1 polymer ?
#
loop_
_entity_poly.entity_id
_entity_poly.type
_entity_poly.pdbx_seq_one_letter_code
_entity_poly.pdbx_strand_id
1 'polypeptide(L)'
;MTICLFITGTDTKVGKTFISIMLLQLAKKLNFDSVGYKPIASGCKITKYGLRNNDALSLKKNSNIQLYYNIINPYNFLDKTSPNIISERIKKPISLYKISSILKYIKKKTNLIIIEGIGGWLTPISKIKKFSDWVFKEKISVILVVGIKLGCINHALLTVESIKKKGLILKGWIANNINNKNIWHKKYINTLKQNLNIIFLGEIPYFKKHNKIKLWKYINFNYF
;
A
#
# COMPACT_ATOMS: atom_id res chain seq x y z
N MET A 1 9.84 -19.60 -1.99
CA MET A 1 8.47 -19.05 -2.12
C MET A 1 8.52 -17.54 -2.03
N THR A 2 7.85 -16.78 -2.90
CA THR A 2 7.91 -15.30 -2.86
C THR A 2 6.86 -14.74 -1.90
N ILE A 3 7.29 -13.95 -0.94
CA ILE A 3 6.41 -13.25 0.00
C ILE A 3 5.76 -12.06 -0.73
N CYS A 4 4.44 -11.96 -0.66
CA CYS A 4 3.68 -10.83 -1.21
C CYS A 4 2.90 -10.15 -0.09
N LEU A 5 3.10 -8.84 0.07
CA LEU A 5 2.43 -8.02 1.07
C LEU A 5 1.66 -6.89 0.39
N PHE A 6 0.35 -6.84 0.60
CA PHE A 6 -0.50 -5.77 0.09
C PHE A 6 -0.66 -4.67 1.14
N ILE A 7 -0.17 -3.50 0.84
CA ILE A 7 -0.25 -2.34 1.72
C ILE A 7 -1.53 -1.57 1.39
N THR A 8 -2.53 -1.70 2.25
CA THR A 8 -3.75 -0.91 2.19
C THR A 8 -3.78 0.19 3.24
N GLY A 9 -4.74 1.07 3.17
CA GLY A 9 -4.94 2.11 4.17
C GLY A 9 -6.41 2.32 4.49
N THR A 10 -6.67 2.91 5.64
CA THR A 10 -8.02 3.32 6.04
C THR A 10 -8.60 4.42 5.14
N ASP A 11 -7.71 5.13 4.40
CA ASP A 11 -8.13 6.26 3.55
C ASP A 11 -7.01 6.58 2.53
N THR A 12 -7.25 7.57 1.68
CA THR A 12 -6.25 8.24 0.86
C THR A 12 -5.32 9.08 1.76
N LYS A 13 -4.03 9.24 1.37
CA LYS A 13 -3.03 10.07 2.08
C LYS A 13 -2.73 9.64 3.53
N VAL A 14 -3.06 8.43 3.94
CA VAL A 14 -2.70 7.89 5.27
C VAL A 14 -1.24 7.44 5.36
N GLY A 15 -0.46 7.54 4.28
CA GLY A 15 0.97 7.24 4.25
C GLY A 15 1.32 5.86 3.71
N LYS A 16 0.46 5.22 2.91
CA LYS A 16 0.76 3.91 2.29
C LYS A 16 2.13 3.87 1.61
N THR A 17 2.41 4.86 0.76
CA THR A 17 3.67 4.95 0.01
C THR A 17 4.86 5.06 0.95
N PHE A 18 4.74 5.86 1.99
CA PHE A 18 5.78 6.02 2.99
C PHE A 18 6.09 4.69 3.69
N ILE A 19 5.06 3.96 4.14
CA ILE A 19 5.21 2.64 4.75
C ILE A 19 5.78 1.63 3.74
N SER A 20 5.32 1.63 2.50
CA SER A 20 5.84 0.75 1.45
C SER A 20 7.34 0.96 1.20
N ILE A 21 7.80 2.23 1.19
CA ILE A 21 9.22 2.57 1.08
C ILE A 21 10.01 2.07 2.29
N MET A 22 9.49 2.25 3.51
CA MET A 22 10.12 1.75 4.73
C MET A 22 10.31 0.24 4.69
N LEU A 23 9.29 -0.49 4.27
CA LEU A 23 9.33 -1.94 4.13
C LEU A 23 10.36 -2.39 3.08
N LEU A 24 10.48 -1.68 1.95
CA LEU A 24 11.51 -1.96 0.94
C LEU A 24 12.93 -1.67 1.46
N GLN A 25 13.12 -0.58 2.20
CA GLN A 25 14.43 -0.27 2.80
C GLN A 25 14.83 -1.30 3.84
N LEU A 26 13.87 -1.76 4.63
CA LEU A 26 14.13 -2.83 5.59
C LEU A 26 14.40 -4.17 4.90
N ALA A 27 13.64 -4.51 3.86
CA ALA A 27 13.89 -5.70 3.04
C ALA A 27 15.32 -5.71 2.49
N LYS A 28 15.80 -4.58 2.00
CA LYS A 28 17.18 -4.43 1.55
C LYS A 28 18.19 -4.68 2.68
N LYS A 29 17.93 -4.18 3.89
CA LYS A 29 18.79 -4.41 5.06
C LYS A 29 18.84 -5.88 5.48
N LEU A 30 17.73 -6.61 5.27
CA LEU A 30 17.59 -8.04 5.57
C LEU A 30 17.99 -8.94 4.39
N ASN A 31 18.64 -8.38 3.36
CA ASN A 31 19.11 -9.08 2.16
C ASN A 31 18.00 -9.79 1.35
N PHE A 32 16.77 -9.27 1.39
CA PHE A 32 15.72 -9.72 0.49
C PHE A 32 15.90 -9.14 -0.91
N ASP A 33 15.70 -9.96 -1.94
CA ASP A 33 15.45 -9.49 -3.29
C ASP A 33 14.03 -8.95 -3.37
N SER A 34 13.90 -7.62 -3.32
CA SER A 34 12.61 -6.96 -3.14
C SER A 34 12.24 -5.99 -4.25
N VAL A 35 10.94 -5.94 -4.56
CA VAL A 35 10.33 -5.03 -5.53
C VAL A 35 9.10 -4.37 -4.95
N GLY A 36 8.98 -3.06 -5.15
CA GLY A 36 7.72 -2.33 -4.96
C GLY A 36 6.87 -2.39 -6.21
N TYR A 37 5.61 -2.77 -6.08
CA TYR A 37 4.64 -2.89 -7.16
C TYR A 37 3.43 -2.00 -6.89
N LYS A 38 3.16 -1.05 -7.79
CA LYS A 38 2.00 -0.15 -7.77
C LYS A 38 1.12 -0.43 -8.98
N PRO A 39 0.26 -1.46 -8.96
CA PRO A 39 -0.49 -1.90 -10.14
C PRO A 39 -1.32 -0.78 -10.79
N ILE A 40 -1.90 0.08 -9.97
CA ILE A 40 -2.79 1.16 -10.41
C ILE A 40 -2.39 2.45 -9.71
N ALA A 41 -2.26 3.53 -10.48
CA ALA A 41 -2.00 4.87 -9.98
C ALA A 41 -2.86 5.92 -10.70
N SER A 42 -3.34 6.92 -9.96
CA SER A 42 -4.02 8.12 -10.48
C SER A 42 -3.26 9.39 -10.07
N GLY A 43 -3.52 10.51 -10.75
CA GLY A 43 -2.80 11.76 -10.52
C GLY A 43 -1.34 11.69 -11.00
N CYS A 44 -1.09 11.02 -12.12
CA CYS A 44 0.21 10.94 -12.75
C CYS A 44 0.57 12.27 -13.41
N LYS A 45 1.87 12.50 -13.61
CA LYS A 45 2.40 13.65 -14.35
C LYS A 45 2.83 13.24 -15.76
N ILE A 46 2.65 14.12 -16.72
CA ILE A 46 3.22 13.96 -18.05
C ILE A 46 4.71 14.24 -17.98
N THR A 47 5.52 13.36 -18.51
CA THR A 47 6.97 13.49 -18.61
C THR A 47 7.45 13.10 -20.00
N LYS A 48 8.71 13.38 -20.35
CA LYS A 48 9.31 12.94 -21.62
C LYS A 48 9.31 11.41 -21.81
N TYR A 49 9.09 10.65 -20.73
CA TYR A 49 8.99 9.18 -20.79
C TYR A 49 7.53 8.69 -20.69
N GLY A 50 6.53 9.56 -20.88
CA GLY A 50 5.11 9.30 -20.69
C GLY A 50 4.62 9.57 -19.28
N LEU A 51 3.46 9.05 -18.91
CA LEU A 51 2.87 9.26 -17.59
C LEU A 51 3.70 8.61 -16.49
N ARG A 52 3.98 9.38 -15.43
CA ARG A 52 4.72 8.92 -14.24
C ARG A 52 3.99 9.30 -12.96
N ASN A 53 3.92 8.37 -12.04
CA ASN A 53 3.37 8.55 -10.70
C ASN A 53 4.50 8.62 -9.68
N ASN A 54 4.46 9.59 -8.77
CA ASN A 54 5.52 9.80 -7.77
C ASN A 54 5.64 8.60 -6.81
N ASP A 55 4.52 7.97 -6.40
CA ASP A 55 4.54 6.82 -5.51
C ASP A 55 5.25 5.65 -6.21
N ALA A 56 4.87 5.34 -7.46
CA ALA A 56 5.48 4.27 -8.24
C ALA A 56 6.97 4.51 -8.51
N LEU A 57 7.38 5.76 -8.79
CA LEU A 57 8.80 6.11 -8.92
C LEU A 57 9.56 5.90 -7.61
N SER A 58 8.96 6.28 -6.49
CA SER A 58 9.55 6.08 -5.16
C SER A 58 9.71 4.60 -4.81
N LEU A 59 8.71 3.78 -5.13
CA LEU A 59 8.80 2.33 -4.96
C LEU A 59 9.92 1.74 -5.83
N LYS A 60 9.97 2.11 -7.13
CA LYS A 60 11.03 1.69 -8.04
C LYS A 60 12.42 2.04 -7.51
N LYS A 61 12.60 3.28 -7.03
CA LYS A 61 13.90 3.76 -6.48
C LYS A 61 14.34 2.99 -5.24
N ASN A 62 13.40 2.54 -4.40
CA ASN A 62 13.69 1.81 -3.16
C ASN A 62 13.70 0.29 -3.32
N SER A 63 13.33 -0.24 -4.49
CA SER A 63 13.50 -1.65 -4.84
C SER A 63 14.97 -1.96 -5.07
N ASN A 64 15.47 -3.11 -4.61
CA ASN A 64 16.84 -3.53 -4.95
C ASN A 64 16.91 -4.30 -6.27
N ILE A 65 15.85 -4.97 -6.67
CA ILE A 65 15.72 -5.52 -8.02
C ILE A 65 15.09 -4.45 -8.94
N GLN A 66 15.83 -4.06 -9.97
CA GLN A 66 15.40 -3.01 -10.89
C GLN A 66 14.56 -3.59 -12.03
N LEU A 67 13.32 -3.10 -12.15
CA LEU A 67 12.41 -3.45 -13.24
C LEU A 67 12.02 -2.20 -14.03
N TYR A 68 11.53 -2.40 -15.26
CA TYR A 68 10.99 -1.31 -16.06
C TYR A 68 9.76 -0.69 -15.39
N TYR A 69 9.56 0.61 -15.58
CA TYR A 69 8.47 1.36 -14.92
C TYR A 69 7.08 0.80 -15.25
N ASN A 70 6.84 0.36 -16.49
CA ASN A 70 5.57 -0.23 -16.91
C ASN A 70 5.25 -1.58 -16.24
N ILE A 71 6.27 -2.27 -15.71
CA ILE A 71 6.11 -3.45 -14.85
C ILE A 71 5.71 -3.01 -13.44
N ILE A 72 6.35 -1.97 -12.91
CA ILE A 72 6.05 -1.43 -11.58
C ILE A 72 4.65 -0.79 -11.53
N ASN A 73 4.27 -0.05 -12.60
CA ASN A 73 3.01 0.68 -12.65
C ASN A 73 2.33 0.55 -14.02
N PRO A 74 1.67 -0.58 -14.29
CA PRO A 74 1.04 -0.87 -15.58
C PRO A 74 -0.22 -0.06 -15.90
N TYR A 75 -0.93 0.43 -14.86
CA TYR A 75 -2.08 1.31 -15.01
C TYR A 75 -1.79 2.65 -14.36
N ASN A 76 -1.53 3.66 -15.18
CA ASN A 76 -1.23 5.01 -14.77
C ASN A 76 -2.22 5.98 -15.44
N PHE A 77 -2.91 6.79 -14.63
CA PHE A 77 -3.93 7.71 -15.07
C PHE A 77 -3.53 9.15 -14.73
N LEU A 78 -3.78 10.08 -15.64
CA LEU A 78 -3.44 11.49 -15.47
C LEU A 78 -4.26 12.11 -14.34
N ASP A 79 -5.57 11.93 -14.38
CA ASP A 79 -6.48 12.57 -13.44
C ASP A 79 -6.39 11.95 -12.05
N LYS A 80 -6.51 12.82 -11.04
CA LYS A 80 -6.52 12.44 -9.64
C LYS A 80 -7.94 12.12 -9.18
N THR A 81 -8.41 10.93 -9.55
CA THR A 81 -9.75 10.44 -9.20
C THR A 81 -9.74 8.93 -8.96
N SER A 82 -10.92 8.37 -8.65
CA SER A 82 -11.07 6.92 -8.47
C SER A 82 -10.77 6.15 -9.76
N PRO A 83 -10.07 5.00 -9.69
CA PRO A 83 -9.66 4.24 -10.87
C PRO A 83 -10.82 3.85 -11.80
N ASN A 84 -11.97 3.47 -11.26
CA ASN A 84 -13.14 3.11 -12.05
C ASN A 84 -13.67 4.31 -12.86
N ILE A 85 -13.71 5.51 -12.27
CA ILE A 85 -14.20 6.74 -12.93
C ILE A 85 -13.31 7.08 -14.12
N ILE A 86 -12.00 7.15 -13.90
CA ILE A 86 -11.09 7.54 -14.97
C ILE A 86 -10.98 6.48 -16.05
N SER A 87 -10.94 5.19 -15.70
CA SER A 87 -10.85 4.11 -16.68
C SER A 87 -12.07 4.02 -17.57
N GLU A 88 -13.27 4.30 -17.04
CA GLU A 88 -14.52 4.38 -17.79
C GLU A 88 -14.49 5.60 -18.74
N ARG A 89 -14.14 6.79 -18.23
CA ARG A 89 -14.08 8.02 -19.01
C ARG A 89 -13.16 7.91 -20.23
N ILE A 90 -11.97 7.32 -20.08
CA ILE A 90 -11.01 7.18 -21.19
C ILE A 90 -11.14 5.85 -21.93
N LYS A 91 -12.19 5.07 -21.66
CA LYS A 91 -12.46 3.76 -22.29
C LYS A 91 -11.26 2.79 -22.19
N LYS A 92 -10.49 2.86 -21.11
CA LYS A 92 -9.32 2.00 -20.85
C LYS A 92 -9.57 1.13 -19.61
N PRO A 93 -10.21 -0.04 -19.76
CA PRO A 93 -10.57 -0.89 -18.65
C PRO A 93 -9.34 -1.47 -17.94
N ILE A 94 -9.45 -1.60 -16.61
CA ILE A 94 -8.40 -2.20 -15.79
C ILE A 94 -8.56 -3.73 -15.82
N SER A 95 -7.63 -4.42 -16.47
CA SER A 95 -7.59 -5.88 -16.53
C SER A 95 -6.88 -6.47 -15.32
N LEU A 96 -7.61 -7.16 -14.47
CA LEU A 96 -7.04 -7.92 -13.34
C LEU A 96 -6.11 -9.04 -13.82
N TYR A 97 -6.41 -9.64 -14.98
CA TYR A 97 -5.56 -10.64 -15.62
C TYR A 97 -4.17 -10.07 -15.91
N LYS A 98 -4.09 -8.86 -16.51
CA LYS A 98 -2.81 -8.20 -16.78
C LYS A 98 -2.04 -7.91 -15.48
N ILE A 99 -2.72 -7.45 -14.42
CA ILE A 99 -2.09 -7.20 -13.12
C ILE A 99 -1.53 -8.51 -12.54
N SER A 100 -2.28 -9.62 -12.62
CA SER A 100 -1.86 -10.95 -12.17
C SER A 100 -0.68 -11.51 -12.98
N SER A 101 -0.70 -11.35 -14.31
CA SER A 101 0.39 -11.79 -15.17
C SER A 101 1.71 -11.07 -14.86
N ILE A 102 1.64 -9.77 -14.61
CA ILE A 102 2.79 -8.97 -14.19
C ILE A 102 3.26 -9.41 -12.79
N LEU A 103 2.36 -9.62 -11.84
CA LEU A 103 2.71 -10.14 -10.53
C LEU A 103 3.43 -11.50 -10.63
N LYS A 104 2.94 -12.41 -11.47
CA LYS A 104 3.59 -13.71 -11.73
C LYS A 104 5.01 -13.53 -12.30
N TYR A 105 5.21 -12.57 -13.21
CA TYR A 105 6.54 -12.23 -13.73
C TYR A 105 7.47 -11.70 -12.64
N ILE A 106 7.00 -10.78 -11.77
CA ILE A 106 7.79 -10.24 -10.66
C ILE A 106 8.17 -11.35 -9.67
N LYS A 107 7.23 -12.25 -9.32
CA LYS A 107 7.48 -13.40 -8.42
C LYS A 107 8.65 -14.29 -8.86
N LYS A 108 8.93 -14.39 -10.17
CA LYS A 108 10.07 -15.16 -10.70
C LYS A 108 11.43 -14.48 -10.49
N LYS A 109 11.46 -13.21 -10.14
CA LYS A 109 12.68 -12.39 -10.06
C LYS A 109 13.01 -11.94 -8.64
N THR A 110 12.12 -12.16 -7.68
CA THR A 110 12.24 -11.63 -6.32
C THR A 110 11.72 -12.62 -5.30
N ASN A 111 12.15 -12.46 -4.05
CA ASN A 111 11.60 -13.23 -2.94
C ASN A 111 10.66 -12.39 -2.03
N LEU A 112 10.60 -11.05 -2.23
CA LEU A 112 9.65 -10.18 -1.54
C LEU A 112 9.05 -9.13 -2.48
N ILE A 113 7.72 -8.99 -2.46
CA ILE A 113 6.99 -7.97 -3.22
C ILE A 113 6.13 -7.13 -2.27
N ILE A 114 6.39 -5.83 -2.23
CA ILE A 114 5.56 -4.85 -1.54
C ILE A 114 4.59 -4.26 -2.55
N ILE A 115 3.31 -4.62 -2.44
CA ILE A 115 2.26 -4.19 -3.37
C ILE A 115 1.49 -3.04 -2.74
N GLU A 116 1.57 -1.87 -3.33
CA GLU A 116 0.85 -0.72 -2.81
C GLU A 116 -0.52 -0.56 -3.44
N GLY A 117 -1.56 -0.53 -2.60
CA GLY A 117 -2.94 -0.24 -3.01
C GLY A 117 -3.15 1.22 -3.44
N ILE A 118 -4.33 1.50 -3.98
CA ILE A 118 -4.79 2.84 -4.33
C ILE A 118 -6.04 3.16 -3.52
N GLY A 119 -6.14 4.38 -2.97
CA GLY A 119 -7.26 4.76 -2.08
C GLY A 119 -7.33 3.93 -0.82
N GLY A 120 -8.54 3.53 -0.43
CA GLY A 120 -8.79 2.61 0.69
C GLY A 120 -8.93 1.15 0.23
N TRP A 121 -9.33 0.28 1.18
CA TRP A 121 -9.44 -1.16 0.95
C TRP A 121 -10.45 -1.56 -0.15
N LEU A 122 -11.62 -0.93 -0.15
CA LEU A 122 -12.71 -1.26 -1.07
C LEU A 122 -12.73 -0.38 -2.33
N THR A 123 -11.59 0.22 -2.72
CA THR A 123 -11.51 1.09 -3.91
C THR A 123 -12.01 0.38 -5.15
N PRO A 124 -13.06 0.92 -5.85
CA PRO A 124 -13.56 0.36 -7.08
C PRO A 124 -12.54 0.48 -8.23
N ILE A 125 -12.44 -0.55 -9.04
CA ILE A 125 -11.62 -0.57 -10.27
C ILE A 125 -12.47 -0.73 -11.53
N SER A 126 -13.75 -1.10 -11.36
CA SER A 126 -14.81 -1.11 -12.36
C SER A 126 -16.17 -0.94 -11.69
N LYS A 127 -17.27 -0.98 -12.44
CA LYS A 127 -18.65 -0.94 -11.92
C LYS A 127 -18.94 -2.04 -10.89
N ILE A 128 -18.35 -3.23 -11.06
CA ILE A 128 -18.66 -4.43 -10.26
C ILE A 128 -17.49 -4.95 -9.45
N LYS A 129 -16.23 -4.57 -9.77
CA LYS A 129 -15.02 -5.10 -9.11
C LYS A 129 -14.31 -4.05 -8.28
N LYS A 130 -13.85 -4.47 -7.11
CA LYS A 130 -12.98 -3.70 -6.21
C LYS A 130 -11.55 -4.23 -6.27
N PHE A 131 -10.57 -3.43 -5.92
CA PHE A 131 -9.18 -3.89 -5.91
C PHE A 131 -8.95 -5.01 -4.88
N SER A 132 -9.70 -4.99 -3.79
CA SER A 132 -9.71 -6.07 -2.80
C SER A 132 -10.12 -7.44 -3.36
N ASP A 133 -10.89 -7.49 -4.45
CA ASP A 133 -11.28 -8.77 -5.09
C ASP A 133 -10.07 -9.43 -5.78
N TRP A 134 -9.18 -8.62 -6.35
CA TRP A 134 -7.91 -9.11 -6.89
C TRP A 134 -6.97 -9.59 -5.78
N VAL A 135 -6.85 -8.84 -4.67
CA VAL A 135 -6.03 -9.24 -3.51
C VAL A 135 -6.49 -10.59 -2.97
N PHE A 136 -7.81 -10.80 -2.88
CA PHE A 136 -8.41 -12.08 -2.46
C PHE A 136 -8.09 -13.21 -3.45
N LYS A 137 -8.30 -12.98 -4.75
CA LYS A 137 -7.98 -13.97 -5.79
C LYS A 137 -6.53 -14.43 -5.76
N GLU A 138 -5.60 -13.50 -5.54
CA GLU A 138 -4.15 -13.80 -5.47
C GLU A 138 -3.70 -14.30 -4.10
N LYS A 139 -4.61 -14.40 -3.11
CA LYS A 139 -4.35 -14.82 -1.72
C LYS A 139 -3.20 -14.03 -1.07
N ILE A 140 -3.16 -12.72 -1.29
CA ILE A 140 -2.08 -11.85 -0.81
C ILE A 140 -2.36 -11.43 0.63
N SER A 141 -1.37 -11.60 1.52
CA SER A 141 -1.44 -11.10 2.90
C SER A 141 -1.47 -9.57 2.94
N VAL A 142 -2.24 -9.02 3.86
CA VAL A 142 -2.52 -7.58 3.95
C VAL A 142 -1.81 -6.95 5.14
N ILE A 143 -1.30 -5.73 4.97
CA ILE A 143 -0.89 -4.81 6.04
C ILE A 143 -1.79 -3.58 5.96
N LEU A 144 -2.35 -3.17 7.10
CA LEU A 144 -3.20 -2.00 7.20
C LEU A 144 -2.42 -0.79 7.72
N VAL A 145 -2.43 0.30 6.99
CA VAL A 145 -1.90 1.60 7.42
C VAL A 145 -3.06 2.46 7.91
N VAL A 146 -3.00 2.85 9.18
CA VAL A 146 -3.98 3.72 9.82
C VAL A 146 -3.38 5.10 10.00
N GLY A 147 -3.87 6.09 9.26
CA GLY A 147 -3.53 7.50 9.50
C GLY A 147 -4.23 8.01 10.75
N ILE A 148 -3.46 8.38 11.76
CA ILE A 148 -3.99 8.78 13.07
C ILE A 148 -4.58 10.18 13.00
N LYS A 149 -5.91 10.23 12.93
CA LYS A 149 -6.75 11.44 12.85
C LYS A 149 -8.14 11.15 13.43
N LEU A 150 -8.95 12.19 13.64
CA LEU A 150 -10.37 12.00 14.00
C LEU A 150 -11.06 11.11 12.95
N GLY A 151 -11.86 10.14 13.41
CA GLY A 151 -12.55 9.14 12.58
C GLY A 151 -11.71 7.90 12.26
N CYS A 152 -10.40 7.87 12.57
CA CYS A 152 -9.53 6.74 12.23
C CYS A 152 -9.94 5.43 12.91
N ILE A 153 -10.52 5.48 14.11
CA ILE A 153 -10.97 4.28 14.84
C ILE A 153 -12.07 3.58 14.03
N ASN A 154 -13.13 4.31 13.68
CA ASN A 154 -14.23 3.77 12.89
C ASN A 154 -13.74 3.22 11.54
N HIS A 155 -12.92 3.98 10.80
CA HIS A 155 -12.40 3.55 9.51
C HIS A 155 -11.52 2.29 9.63
N ALA A 156 -10.74 2.17 10.70
CA ALA A 156 -9.89 1.00 10.93
C ALA A 156 -10.74 -0.24 11.25
N LEU A 157 -11.72 -0.12 12.13
CA LEU A 157 -12.63 -1.22 12.50
C LEU A 157 -13.37 -1.75 11.26
N LEU A 158 -14.03 -0.87 10.49
CA LEU A 158 -14.73 -1.25 9.26
C LEU A 158 -13.79 -1.90 8.22
N THR A 159 -12.56 -1.38 8.09
CA THR A 159 -11.58 -1.93 7.16
C THR A 159 -11.14 -3.33 7.58
N VAL A 160 -10.84 -3.53 8.86
CA VAL A 160 -10.43 -4.83 9.41
C VAL A 160 -11.54 -5.85 9.29
N GLU A 161 -12.76 -5.49 9.63
CA GLU A 161 -13.94 -6.35 9.47
C GLU A 161 -14.11 -6.80 8.02
N SER A 162 -14.02 -5.85 7.07
CA SER A 162 -14.12 -6.15 5.65
C SER A 162 -12.99 -7.05 5.13
N ILE A 163 -11.76 -6.92 5.63
CA ILE A 163 -10.64 -7.79 5.27
C ILE A 163 -10.87 -9.20 5.82
N LYS A 164 -11.25 -9.32 7.11
CA LYS A 164 -11.55 -10.60 7.77
C LYS A 164 -12.71 -11.33 7.09
N LYS A 165 -13.78 -10.61 6.76
CA LYS A 165 -14.97 -11.17 6.06
C LYS A 165 -14.60 -11.75 4.68
N LYS A 166 -13.58 -11.23 4.02
CA LYS A 166 -13.04 -11.81 2.77
C LYS A 166 -12.15 -13.05 3.00
N GLY A 167 -11.88 -13.46 4.23
CA GLY A 167 -11.01 -14.60 4.54
C GLY A 167 -9.51 -14.36 4.24
N LEU A 168 -9.07 -13.11 4.21
CA LEU A 168 -7.67 -12.77 3.98
C LEU A 168 -6.85 -12.69 5.27
N ILE A 169 -5.57 -13.03 5.15
CA ILE A 169 -4.63 -12.90 6.26
C ILE A 169 -4.26 -11.43 6.42
N LEU A 170 -4.68 -10.84 7.53
CA LEU A 170 -4.23 -9.52 7.95
C LEU A 170 -3.02 -9.69 8.88
N LYS A 171 -1.82 -9.48 8.31
CA LYS A 171 -0.53 -9.66 9.01
C LYS A 171 -0.34 -8.69 10.17
N GLY A 172 -0.96 -7.51 10.09
CA GLY A 172 -0.92 -6.52 11.14
C GLY A 172 -1.29 -5.12 10.65
N TRP A 173 -1.17 -4.16 11.56
CA TRP A 173 -1.44 -2.76 11.26
C TRP A 173 -0.35 -1.82 11.79
N ILE A 174 -0.21 -0.68 11.13
CA ILE A 174 0.77 0.36 11.44
C ILE A 174 0.02 1.66 11.70
N ALA A 175 0.29 2.28 12.85
CA ALA A 175 -0.17 3.63 13.14
C ALA A 175 0.78 4.64 12.48
N ASN A 176 0.25 5.53 11.64
CA ASN A 176 1.02 6.61 11.05
C ASN A 176 0.50 7.96 11.53
N ASN A 177 1.31 8.69 12.28
CA ASN A 177 0.98 10.03 12.74
C ASN A 177 1.11 11.02 11.57
N ILE A 178 -0.01 11.36 10.95
CA ILE A 178 -0.07 12.25 9.78
C ILE A 178 -0.20 13.72 10.13
N ASN A 179 -0.35 14.05 11.43
CA ASN A 179 -0.47 15.41 11.93
C ASN A 179 0.30 15.57 13.27
N ASN A 180 1.18 16.55 13.37
CA ASN A 180 1.97 16.83 14.58
C ASN A 180 1.18 17.54 15.70
N LYS A 181 0.00 18.06 15.40
CA LYS A 181 -0.87 18.80 16.36
C LYS A 181 -1.93 17.89 17.04
N ASN A 182 -1.93 16.60 16.75
CA ASN A 182 -2.92 15.68 17.32
C ASN A 182 -2.51 15.27 18.75
N ILE A 183 -2.99 15.99 19.75
CA ILE A 183 -2.75 15.71 21.19
C ILE A 183 -3.35 14.37 21.64
N TRP A 184 -4.33 13.83 20.91
CA TRP A 184 -5.04 12.59 21.22
C TRP A 184 -4.44 11.36 20.58
N HIS A 185 -3.33 11.47 19.81
CA HIS A 185 -2.80 10.37 19.00
C HIS A 185 -2.53 9.09 19.82
N LYS A 186 -1.95 9.20 21.02
CA LYS A 186 -1.70 8.05 21.92
C LYS A 186 -3.00 7.37 22.34
N LYS A 187 -4.05 8.14 22.67
CA LYS A 187 -5.36 7.60 23.03
C LYS A 187 -6.00 6.86 21.87
N TYR A 188 -5.96 7.42 20.65
CA TYR A 188 -6.44 6.73 19.44
C TYR A 188 -5.71 5.40 19.20
N ILE A 189 -4.38 5.38 19.31
CA ILE A 189 -3.58 4.16 19.13
C ILE A 189 -3.92 3.11 20.18
N ASN A 190 -4.06 3.50 21.45
CA ASN A 190 -4.43 2.57 22.53
C ASN A 190 -5.82 1.99 22.30
N THR A 191 -6.81 2.81 21.93
CA THR A 191 -8.16 2.34 21.57
C THR A 191 -8.11 1.35 20.40
N LEU A 192 -7.33 1.64 19.36
CA LEU A 192 -7.14 0.75 18.23
C LEU A 192 -6.49 -0.58 18.63
N LYS A 193 -5.46 -0.58 19.50
CA LYS A 193 -4.83 -1.80 20.02
C LYS A 193 -5.82 -2.69 20.75
N GLN A 194 -6.71 -2.10 21.53
CA GLN A 194 -7.73 -2.83 22.31
C GLN A 194 -8.84 -3.44 21.41
N ASN A 195 -9.18 -2.77 20.32
CA ASN A 195 -10.37 -3.13 19.53
C ASN A 195 -10.08 -3.89 18.22
N LEU A 196 -8.90 -3.76 17.64
CA LEU A 196 -8.63 -4.40 16.35
C LEU A 196 -8.35 -5.90 16.44
N ASN A 197 -7.87 -6.39 17.57
CA ASN A 197 -7.48 -7.79 17.78
C ASN A 197 -6.64 -8.34 16.60
N ILE A 198 -5.61 -7.58 16.23
CA ILE A 198 -4.61 -7.91 15.21
C ILE A 198 -3.25 -7.35 15.63
N ILE A 199 -2.18 -7.92 15.10
CA ILE A 199 -0.81 -7.56 15.45
C ILE A 199 -0.55 -6.07 15.18
N PHE A 200 -0.08 -5.35 16.20
CA PHE A 200 0.41 -3.98 16.07
C PHE A 200 1.88 -4.02 15.65
N LEU A 201 2.15 -3.58 14.42
CA LEU A 201 3.49 -3.64 13.83
C LEU A 201 4.36 -2.44 14.18
N GLY A 202 3.76 -1.32 14.60
CA GLY A 202 4.52 -0.16 15.03
C GLY A 202 3.79 1.18 14.86
N GLU A 203 4.42 2.20 15.44
CA GLU A 203 3.97 3.59 15.37
C GLU A 203 5.02 4.44 14.65
N ILE A 204 4.58 5.14 13.62
CA ILE A 204 5.40 6.07 12.87
C ILE A 204 5.12 7.48 13.36
N PRO A 205 6.11 8.20 13.92
CA PRO A 205 5.95 9.58 14.33
C PRO A 205 5.73 10.50 13.12
N TYR A 206 5.22 11.69 13.38
CA TYR A 206 5.10 12.72 12.35
C TYR A 206 6.48 13.25 11.93
N PHE A 207 6.74 13.30 10.64
CA PHE A 207 7.97 13.88 10.08
C PHE A 207 7.63 15.06 9.17
N LYS A 208 8.20 16.25 9.45
CA LYS A 208 8.10 17.43 8.56
C LYS A 208 8.84 17.22 7.23
N LYS A 209 9.97 16.51 7.26
CA LYS A 209 10.77 16.15 6.08
C LYS A 209 11.29 14.72 6.25
N HIS A 210 11.20 13.92 5.21
CA HIS A 210 11.58 12.50 5.24
C HIS A 210 13.08 12.27 4.93
N ASN A 211 13.97 13.18 5.37
CA ASN A 211 15.38 13.11 5.06
C ASN A 211 16.11 12.06 5.90
N LYS A 212 16.64 11.01 5.24
CA LYS A 212 17.67 10.06 5.74
C LYS A 212 17.45 9.38 7.11
N ILE A 213 16.21 9.29 7.61
CA ILE A 213 15.94 8.63 8.87
C ILE A 213 15.90 7.11 8.61
N LYS A 214 16.54 6.34 9.49
CA LYS A 214 16.45 4.86 9.50
C LYS A 214 15.07 4.46 9.99
N LEU A 215 14.07 4.60 9.12
CA LEU A 215 12.64 4.53 9.42
C LEU A 215 12.18 3.13 9.86
N TRP A 216 12.90 2.07 9.48
CA TRP A 216 12.58 0.70 9.89
C TRP A 216 12.62 0.47 11.41
N LYS A 217 13.27 1.34 12.20
CA LYS A 217 13.30 1.23 13.66
C LYS A 217 11.92 1.34 14.32
N TYR A 218 10.94 1.86 13.60
CA TYR A 218 9.56 2.07 14.09
C TYR A 218 8.63 0.91 13.79
N ILE A 219 9.10 -0.13 13.08
CA ILE A 219 8.30 -1.29 12.71
C ILE A 219 8.93 -2.55 13.31
N ASN A 220 8.12 -3.33 14.01
CA ASN A 220 8.53 -4.64 14.51
C ASN A 220 8.39 -5.68 13.38
N PHE A 221 9.53 -6.23 12.95
CA PHE A 221 9.65 -7.12 11.81
C PHE A 221 9.68 -8.61 12.13
N ASN A 222 9.62 -8.99 13.41
CA ASN A 222 9.61 -10.40 13.81
C ASN A 222 8.36 -11.17 13.37
N TYR A 223 7.47 -10.52 12.61
CA TYR A 223 6.19 -11.06 12.16
C TYR A 223 6.10 -11.30 10.63
N PHE A 224 7.24 -11.21 9.91
CA PHE A 224 7.29 -11.39 8.45
C PHE A 224 8.00 -12.65 8.02
#